data_e7dc7eeadb08195e40a52a2317b2e94c
#
_entry.id   e7dc7eeadb08195e40a52a2317b2e94c
#
_cell.length_a   1.000
_cell.length_b   1.000
_cell.length_c   1.000
_cell.angle_alpha   90.00
_cell.angle_beta   90.00
_cell.angle_gamma   90.00
#
_symmetry.space_group_name_H-M   'P 1'
#
loop_
_entity.id
_entity.type
_entity.pdbx_description
1 polymer ?
#
loop_
_entity_poly.entity_id
_entity_poly.type
_entity_poly.pdbx_seq_one_letter_code
_entity_poly.pdbx_strand_id
1 'polypeptide(L)'
;IIMTGSVLLANAQTKDDFTPKKGDKSVSLNLGVGSFVGMEAPAPDLSTYNISAPQTSWFDKQLSLNFEFRWMFAKKWALKAMGGFSFKHNPEYKALPGNSTDGKFETGDIPDYNFVTSKDKIKYSIVLGAERFVKTKYDKLFFRYGGEFGFSYGKQEAKADDESYLGKSIGEAFGYRVAGVTGFDYFVSKALFISIEIRPIAYDYTVYNIRPQVGLKLLSSDTHGFDFLSNPMLKIGFRF
;
A
#
# COMPACT_ATOMS: atom_id res chain seq x y z
N ILE A 1 25.09 34.06 1.66
CA ILE A 1 25.77 33.31 2.75
C ILE A 1 26.14 31.97 2.15
N ILE A 2 27.40 31.83 1.74
CA ILE A 2 27.97 30.59 1.19
C ILE A 2 28.46 29.76 2.39
N MET A 3 27.80 28.62 2.68
CA MET A 3 28.34 27.67 3.64
C MET A 3 29.38 26.79 2.94
N THR A 4 30.64 27.10 3.15
CA THR A 4 31.79 26.27 2.79
C THR A 4 31.86 25.11 3.79
N GLY A 5 31.29 23.96 3.42
CA GLY A 5 31.48 22.71 4.18
C GLY A 5 32.90 22.19 3.96
N SER A 6 33.73 22.30 4.98
CA SER A 6 35.09 21.74 4.99
C SER A 6 34.99 20.20 5.00
N VAL A 7 35.27 19.56 3.87
CA VAL A 7 35.47 18.12 3.77
C VAL A 7 36.87 17.81 4.32
N LEU A 8 36.93 17.40 5.57
CA LEU A 8 38.13 16.80 6.15
C LEU A 8 38.34 15.42 5.50
N LEU A 9 39.20 15.36 4.50
CA LEU A 9 39.78 14.13 3.97
C LEU A 9 40.78 13.58 5.00
N ALA A 10 40.28 12.79 5.95
CA ALA A 10 41.11 11.93 6.76
C ALA A 10 41.46 10.69 5.94
N ASN A 11 42.60 10.69 5.26
CA ASN A 11 43.23 9.52 4.66
C ASN A 11 43.79 8.60 5.75
N ALA A 12 42.91 7.80 6.37
CA ALA A 12 43.32 6.55 6.99
C ALA A 12 42.67 5.44 6.13
N GLN A 13 43.45 4.61 5.49
CA GLN A 13 43.03 3.38 4.85
C GLN A 13 42.53 2.37 5.92
N THR A 14 41.52 2.74 6.68
CA THR A 14 40.72 1.78 7.43
C THR A 14 39.79 1.13 6.43
N LYS A 15 39.94 -0.19 6.23
CA LYS A 15 39.04 -1.03 5.47
C LYS A 15 37.60 -0.58 5.78
N ASP A 16 36.92 -0.02 4.81
CA ASP A 16 35.60 0.59 4.98
C ASP A 16 34.64 -0.46 5.56
N ASP A 17 34.28 -0.24 6.83
CA ASP A 17 33.34 -1.14 7.52
C ASP A 17 31.90 -0.71 7.22
N PHE A 18 31.26 -1.45 6.30
CA PHE A 18 29.85 -1.27 5.92
C PHE A 18 28.90 -2.00 6.87
N THR A 19 29.42 -2.72 7.86
CA THR A 19 28.59 -3.52 8.78
C THR A 19 27.64 -2.64 9.57
N PRO A 20 26.32 -2.91 9.55
CA PRO A 20 25.37 -2.20 10.39
C PRO A 20 25.73 -2.36 11.87
N LYS A 21 25.72 -1.26 12.61
CA LYS A 21 26.09 -1.20 14.04
C LYS A 21 24.85 -0.98 14.89
N LYS A 22 24.93 -1.41 16.16
CA LYS A 22 23.89 -1.07 17.14
C LYS A 22 23.75 0.46 17.22
N GLY A 23 22.51 0.94 17.12
CA GLY A 23 22.18 2.35 17.12
C GLY A 23 21.97 2.95 15.73
N ASP A 24 22.49 2.32 14.67
CA ASP A 24 22.26 2.79 13.30
C ASP A 24 20.78 2.83 13.00
N LYS A 25 20.39 3.88 12.32
CA LYS A 25 19.04 4.05 11.80
C LYS A 25 19.09 4.16 10.28
N SER A 26 18.04 3.75 9.60
CA SER A 26 17.93 3.98 8.17
C SER A 26 16.50 4.28 7.78
N VAL A 27 16.37 5.08 6.74
CA VAL A 27 15.10 5.37 6.05
C VAL A 27 15.25 4.92 4.62
N SER A 28 14.25 4.21 4.11
CA SER A 28 14.23 3.81 2.72
C SER A 28 12.89 4.09 2.06
N LEU A 29 12.97 4.34 0.77
CA LEU A 29 11.85 4.42 -0.14
C LEU A 29 11.73 3.06 -0.83
N ASN A 30 10.54 2.48 -0.76
CA ASN A 30 10.27 1.16 -1.28
C ASN A 30 9.37 1.26 -2.50
N LEU A 31 9.82 0.67 -3.60
CA LEU A 31 9.05 0.47 -4.82
C LEU A 31 8.63 -0.99 -4.88
N GLY A 32 7.34 -1.26 -4.88
CA GLY A 32 6.81 -2.62 -4.93
C GLY A 32 5.36 -2.66 -5.34
N VAL A 33 4.83 -3.86 -5.43
CA VAL A 33 3.41 -4.07 -5.67
C VAL A 33 2.69 -4.01 -4.32
N GLY A 34 1.74 -3.13 -4.22
CA GLY A 34 0.76 -2.86 -3.18
C GLY A 34 1.02 -3.24 -1.72
N SER A 35 0.66 -2.36 -0.83
CA SER A 35 0.59 -2.61 0.63
C SER A 35 -0.82 -2.39 1.19
N PHE A 36 -1.78 -2.12 0.33
CA PHE A 36 -3.15 -1.80 0.73
C PHE A 36 -4.11 -2.92 0.37
N VAL A 37 -5.13 -3.10 1.19
CA VAL A 37 -6.25 -3.99 0.86
C VAL A 37 -7.02 -3.40 -0.31
N GLY A 38 -7.21 -4.19 -1.37
CA GLY A 38 -8.08 -3.82 -2.48
C GLY A 38 -9.53 -3.86 -2.02
N MET A 39 -10.31 -2.82 -2.31
CA MET A 39 -11.73 -2.78 -1.98
C MET A 39 -12.50 -1.93 -2.95
N GLU A 40 -13.68 -2.41 -3.30
CA GLU A 40 -14.69 -1.64 -4.00
C GLU A 40 -16.00 -1.67 -3.23
N ALA A 41 -16.63 -0.51 -3.05
CA ALA A 41 -18.00 -0.46 -2.57
C ALA A 41 -18.92 -0.93 -3.70
N PRO A 42 -19.95 -1.73 -3.40
CA PRO A 42 -20.95 -2.07 -4.40
C PRO A 42 -21.60 -0.77 -4.92
N ALA A 43 -21.88 -0.74 -6.23
CA ALA A 43 -22.68 0.34 -6.78
C ALA A 43 -24.07 0.30 -6.13
N PRO A 44 -24.63 1.42 -5.68
CA PRO A 44 -26.00 1.47 -5.22
C PRO A 44 -26.92 1.19 -6.41
N ASP A 45 -27.53 0.02 -6.43
CA ASP A 45 -28.50 -0.40 -7.42
C ASP A 45 -29.80 -0.81 -6.72
N LEU A 46 -30.92 -0.36 -7.22
CA LEU A 46 -32.25 -0.61 -6.65
C LEU A 46 -32.79 -2.01 -6.92
N SER A 47 -32.32 -2.67 -7.99
CA SER A 47 -32.99 -3.88 -8.47
C SER A 47 -32.40 -5.18 -7.93
N THR A 48 -31.10 -5.28 -7.79
CA THR A 48 -30.41 -6.48 -7.27
C THR A 48 -29.02 -6.15 -6.74
N TYR A 49 -28.82 -6.33 -5.45
CA TYR A 49 -27.46 -6.26 -4.88
C TYR A 49 -26.75 -7.61 -5.09
N ASN A 50 -26.10 -7.77 -6.22
CA ASN A 50 -25.18 -8.88 -6.42
C ASN A 50 -23.89 -8.60 -5.62
N ILE A 51 -23.88 -9.03 -4.37
CA ILE A 51 -22.70 -8.99 -3.55
C ILE A 51 -21.87 -10.21 -3.90
N SER A 52 -20.99 -10.05 -4.89
CA SER A 52 -19.89 -11.01 -5.07
C SER A 52 -18.87 -10.77 -3.97
N ALA A 53 -18.42 -11.86 -3.33
CA ALA A 53 -17.30 -11.77 -2.40
C ALA A 53 -16.14 -11.06 -3.11
N PRO A 54 -15.63 -9.93 -2.59
CA PRO A 54 -14.53 -9.25 -3.23
C PRO A 54 -13.33 -10.17 -3.28
N GLN A 55 -12.87 -10.49 -4.48
CA GLN A 55 -11.59 -11.17 -4.64
C GLN A 55 -10.49 -10.15 -4.40
N THR A 56 -10.01 -10.12 -3.17
CA THR A 56 -8.94 -9.21 -2.81
C THR A 56 -7.74 -10.01 -2.36
N SER A 57 -6.61 -9.62 -2.87
CA SER A 57 -5.33 -9.93 -2.26
C SER A 57 -4.95 -8.77 -1.32
N TRP A 58 -4.10 -9.02 -0.34
CA TRP A 58 -3.43 -7.98 0.45
C TRP A 58 -2.81 -6.88 -0.44
N PHE A 59 -2.58 -7.21 -1.69
CA PHE A 59 -1.95 -6.34 -2.65
C PHE A 59 -2.96 -5.82 -3.66
N ASP A 60 -3.21 -4.55 -3.57
CA ASP A 60 -3.64 -3.80 -4.74
C ASP A 60 -2.53 -3.95 -5.78
N LYS A 61 -2.84 -4.45 -6.98
CA LYS A 61 -1.86 -4.64 -8.08
C LYS A 61 -1.21 -3.34 -8.55
N GLN A 62 -1.52 -2.22 -7.90
CA GLN A 62 -0.95 -0.92 -8.21
C GLN A 62 0.44 -0.78 -7.58
N LEU A 63 1.35 -0.19 -8.34
CA LEU A 63 2.66 0.20 -7.85
C LEU A 63 2.48 1.13 -6.65
N SER A 64 3.03 0.75 -5.50
CA SER A 64 2.98 1.55 -4.29
C SER A 64 4.35 2.06 -3.90
N LEU A 65 4.36 3.29 -3.44
CA LEU A 65 5.51 3.94 -2.85
C LEU A 65 5.32 3.96 -1.34
N ASN A 66 6.20 3.30 -0.61
CA ASN A 66 6.13 3.20 0.85
C ASN A 66 7.42 3.69 1.49
N PHE A 67 7.29 4.22 2.69
CA PHE A 67 8.42 4.59 3.53
C PHE A 67 8.68 3.49 4.55
N GLU A 68 9.94 3.14 4.72
CA GLU A 68 10.40 2.20 5.73
C GLU A 68 11.44 2.85 6.61
N PHE A 69 11.28 2.68 7.92
CA PHE A 69 12.25 3.03 8.93
C PHE A 69 12.80 1.75 9.53
N ARG A 70 14.13 1.66 9.71
CA ARG A 70 14.80 0.62 10.44
C ARG A 70 15.66 1.19 11.55
N TRP A 71 15.72 0.46 12.65
CA TRP A 71 16.59 0.76 13.78
C TRP A 71 17.34 -0.50 14.23
N MET A 72 18.67 -0.44 14.18
CA MET A 72 19.56 -1.51 14.67
C MET A 72 19.60 -1.48 16.20
N PHE A 73 18.71 -2.22 16.87
CA PHE A 73 18.68 -2.27 18.33
C PHE A 73 19.77 -3.18 18.93
N ALA A 74 20.32 -4.11 18.12
CA ALA A 74 21.44 -4.97 18.48
C ALA A 74 22.39 -5.15 17.28
N LYS A 75 23.59 -5.71 17.50
CA LYS A 75 24.65 -5.86 16.48
C LYS A 75 24.19 -6.49 15.16
N LYS A 76 23.18 -7.34 15.19
CA LYS A 76 22.71 -8.10 14.01
C LYS A 76 21.20 -8.04 13.83
N TRP A 77 20.49 -7.29 14.68
CA TRP A 77 19.05 -7.24 14.67
C TRP A 77 18.54 -5.82 14.46
N ALA A 78 17.61 -5.66 13.55
CA ALA A 78 16.90 -4.43 13.31
C ALA A 78 15.40 -4.60 13.56
N LEU A 79 14.78 -3.57 14.13
CA LEU A 79 13.34 -3.37 14.05
C LEU A 79 13.03 -2.60 12.78
N LYS A 80 11.97 -2.99 12.12
CA LYS A 80 11.46 -2.38 10.90
C LYS A 80 10.06 -1.85 11.15
N ALA A 81 9.79 -0.65 10.68
CA ALA A 81 8.45 -0.08 10.59
C ALA A 81 8.24 0.47 9.18
N MET A 82 7.17 0.08 8.53
CA MET A 82 6.79 0.54 7.20
C MET A 82 5.34 1.02 7.25
N GLY A 83 5.01 2.06 6.50
CA GLY A 83 3.66 2.57 6.43
C GLY A 83 3.37 3.24 5.10
N GLY A 84 2.09 3.27 4.78
CA GLY A 84 1.58 3.95 3.60
C GLY A 84 0.19 4.50 3.85
N PHE A 85 -0.14 5.57 3.15
CA PHE A 85 -1.45 6.21 3.18
C PHE A 85 -1.85 6.59 1.74
N SER A 86 -3.12 6.40 1.41
CA SER A 86 -3.68 6.81 0.13
C SER A 86 -5.09 7.36 0.35
N PHE A 87 -5.35 8.51 -0.25
CA PHE A 87 -6.66 9.11 -0.33
C PHE A 87 -6.97 9.42 -1.79
N LYS A 88 -8.18 9.08 -2.24
CA LYS A 88 -8.66 9.39 -3.57
C LYS A 88 -10.11 9.85 -3.48
N HIS A 89 -10.37 11.02 -4.06
CA HIS A 89 -11.71 11.57 -4.23
C HIS A 89 -12.03 11.64 -5.72
N ASN A 90 -13.13 11.03 -6.13
CA ASN A 90 -13.70 11.21 -7.45
C ASN A 90 -15.01 12.01 -7.29
N PRO A 91 -15.13 13.19 -7.92
CA PRO A 91 -16.32 14.02 -7.79
C PRO A 91 -17.56 13.39 -8.45
N GLU A 92 -18.74 13.81 -8.04
CA GLU A 92 -19.98 13.48 -8.71
C GLU A 92 -20.18 14.41 -9.92
N TYR A 93 -20.89 13.89 -10.93
CA TYR A 93 -21.40 14.69 -12.03
C TYR A 93 -22.90 14.43 -12.14
N LYS A 94 -23.70 15.51 -12.14
CA LYS A 94 -25.14 15.40 -12.26
C LYS A 94 -25.55 14.93 -13.65
N ALA A 95 -26.63 14.19 -13.71
CA ALA A 95 -27.28 13.88 -14.98
C ALA A 95 -27.76 15.18 -15.63
N LEU A 96 -27.56 15.33 -16.92
CA LEU A 96 -28.09 16.45 -17.70
C LEU A 96 -28.90 15.88 -18.86
N PRO A 97 -30.17 16.28 -19.01
CA PRO A 97 -30.97 15.85 -20.15
C PRO A 97 -30.40 16.44 -21.42
N GLY A 98 -30.34 15.64 -22.47
CA GLY A 98 -30.07 16.09 -23.82
C GLY A 98 -31.31 16.72 -24.49
N ASN A 99 -31.22 16.93 -25.79
CA ASN A 99 -32.32 17.46 -26.58
C ASN A 99 -32.82 16.48 -27.64
N SER A 100 -32.36 15.21 -27.57
CA SER A 100 -32.84 14.18 -28.52
C SER A 100 -34.31 13.85 -28.26
N THR A 101 -35.12 13.83 -29.32
CA THR A 101 -36.52 13.45 -29.25
C THR A 101 -36.65 11.97 -29.65
N ASP A 102 -37.34 11.18 -28.83
CA ASP A 102 -37.66 9.77 -29.07
C ASP A 102 -36.44 8.82 -29.24
N GLY A 103 -35.29 9.13 -28.64
CA GLY A 103 -34.11 8.27 -28.69
C GLY A 103 -33.43 8.17 -30.06
N LYS A 104 -33.82 9.01 -31.01
CA LYS A 104 -33.15 9.16 -32.30
C LYS A 104 -32.26 10.37 -32.27
N PHE A 105 -30.96 10.15 -32.55
CA PHE A 105 -29.99 11.23 -32.65
C PHE A 105 -29.92 11.75 -34.08
N GLU A 106 -30.16 13.05 -34.26
CA GLU A 106 -29.89 13.76 -35.49
C GLU A 106 -28.59 14.59 -35.38
N THR A 107 -28.05 15.02 -36.51
CA THR A 107 -26.83 15.83 -36.53
C THR A 107 -27.08 17.15 -35.81
N GLY A 108 -26.39 17.35 -34.67
CA GLY A 108 -26.53 18.54 -33.81
C GLY A 108 -27.28 18.28 -32.50
N ASP A 109 -27.79 17.08 -32.28
CA ASP A 109 -28.41 16.71 -31.03
C ASP A 109 -27.37 16.58 -29.91
N ILE A 110 -27.76 16.99 -28.69
CA ILE A 110 -26.98 16.82 -27.46
C ILE A 110 -27.49 15.54 -26.80
N PRO A 111 -26.58 14.55 -26.54
CA PRO A 111 -26.97 13.32 -25.85
C PRO A 111 -27.26 13.59 -24.37
N ASP A 112 -28.02 12.69 -23.76
CA ASP A 112 -28.17 12.68 -22.29
C ASP A 112 -26.83 12.33 -21.61
N TYR A 113 -26.48 13.11 -20.60
CA TYR A 113 -25.34 12.79 -19.73
C TYR A 113 -25.83 12.05 -18.50
N ASN A 114 -25.34 10.82 -18.33
CA ASN A 114 -25.68 10.01 -17.19
C ASN A 114 -25.01 10.54 -15.90
N PHE A 115 -25.69 10.33 -14.79
CA PHE A 115 -25.13 10.62 -13.48
C PHE A 115 -23.85 9.79 -13.21
N VAL A 116 -22.82 10.45 -12.69
CA VAL A 116 -21.59 9.81 -12.23
C VAL A 116 -21.49 9.93 -10.71
N THR A 117 -21.51 8.80 -10.05
CA THR A 117 -21.44 8.70 -8.58
C THR A 117 -20.11 9.20 -8.03
N SER A 118 -20.13 10.04 -6.99
CA SER A 118 -18.90 10.36 -6.26
C SER A 118 -18.37 9.12 -5.54
N LYS A 119 -17.04 8.99 -5.52
CA LYS A 119 -16.38 7.87 -4.84
C LYS A 119 -15.20 8.39 -4.03
N ASP A 120 -15.25 8.13 -2.73
CA ASP A 120 -14.16 8.43 -1.79
C ASP A 120 -13.48 7.14 -1.37
N LYS A 121 -12.17 7.11 -1.50
CA LYS A 121 -11.33 5.98 -1.07
C LYS A 121 -10.29 6.46 -0.08
N ILE A 122 -10.22 5.81 1.06
CA ILE A 122 -9.18 6.00 2.07
C ILE A 122 -8.52 4.65 2.31
N LYS A 123 -7.20 4.61 2.28
CA LYS A 123 -6.44 3.40 2.57
C LYS A 123 -5.22 3.75 3.41
N TYR A 124 -4.90 2.94 4.40
CA TYR A 124 -3.64 3.03 5.11
C TYR A 124 -3.14 1.65 5.52
N SER A 125 -1.84 1.54 5.68
CA SER A 125 -1.19 0.31 6.14
C SER A 125 -0.03 0.63 7.07
N ILE A 126 0.21 -0.27 8.02
CA ILE A 126 1.34 -0.25 8.93
C ILE A 126 1.88 -1.67 8.99
N VAL A 127 3.19 -1.80 8.82
CA VAL A 127 3.90 -3.08 8.93
C VAL A 127 5.03 -2.90 9.94
N LEU A 128 5.10 -3.81 10.90
CA LEU A 128 6.16 -3.87 11.90
C LEU A 128 6.89 -5.20 11.75
N GLY A 129 8.20 -5.19 11.87
CA GLY A 129 8.99 -6.41 11.72
C GLY A 129 10.31 -6.37 12.47
N ALA A 130 10.92 -7.53 12.57
CA ALA A 130 12.26 -7.69 13.08
C ALA A 130 13.09 -8.52 12.09
N GLU A 131 14.28 -8.05 11.77
CA GLU A 131 15.16 -8.64 10.78
C GLU A 131 16.55 -8.89 11.36
N ARG A 132 17.16 -10.00 10.98
CA ARG A 132 18.55 -10.34 11.31
C ARG A 132 19.43 -10.13 10.08
N PHE A 133 20.53 -9.41 10.28
CA PHE A 133 21.55 -9.17 9.28
C PHE A 133 22.66 -10.21 9.37
N VAL A 134 23.04 -10.75 8.22
CA VAL A 134 24.15 -11.70 8.07
C VAL A 134 25.13 -11.13 7.06
N LYS A 135 26.39 -10.99 7.47
CA LYS A 135 27.45 -10.57 6.55
C LYS A 135 27.72 -11.67 5.54
N THR A 136 27.74 -11.32 4.25
CA THR A 136 28.16 -12.22 3.19
C THR A 136 29.69 -12.22 3.03
N LYS A 137 30.22 -12.97 2.06
CA LYS A 137 31.63 -12.89 1.69
C LYS A 137 32.05 -11.55 1.09
N TYR A 138 31.11 -10.76 0.64
CA TYR A 138 31.31 -9.41 0.08
C TYR A 138 31.12 -8.35 1.15
N ASP A 139 32.08 -7.43 1.30
CA ASP A 139 32.06 -6.44 2.37
C ASP A 139 30.86 -5.48 2.31
N LYS A 140 30.31 -5.24 1.12
CA LYS A 140 29.19 -4.30 0.90
C LYS A 140 27.82 -4.99 0.80
N LEU A 141 27.77 -6.32 0.81
CA LEU A 141 26.52 -7.07 0.61
C LEU A 141 26.13 -7.79 1.91
N PHE A 142 24.94 -7.52 2.40
CA PHE A 142 24.37 -8.16 3.58
C PHE A 142 23.11 -8.91 3.22
N PHE A 143 23.02 -10.15 3.65
CA PHE A 143 21.81 -10.93 3.63
C PHE A 143 21.00 -10.61 4.88
N ARG A 144 19.70 -10.51 4.75
CA ARG A 144 18.80 -10.33 5.88
C ARG A 144 17.60 -11.25 5.78
N TYR A 145 17.10 -11.65 6.94
CA TYR A 145 15.89 -12.43 7.07
C TYR A 145 15.19 -12.10 8.39
N GLY A 146 13.88 -12.31 8.43
CA GLY A 146 13.11 -11.99 9.61
C GLY A 146 11.63 -12.29 9.45
N GLY A 147 10.84 -11.66 10.28
CA GLY A 147 9.39 -11.74 10.24
C GLY A 147 8.77 -10.36 10.36
N GLU A 148 7.58 -10.24 9.82
CA GLU A 148 6.79 -9.00 9.90
C GLU A 148 5.32 -9.30 10.17
N PHE A 149 4.68 -8.34 10.84
CA PHE A 149 3.25 -8.27 11.02
C PHE A 149 2.74 -7.00 10.37
N GLY A 150 1.70 -7.11 9.57
CA GLY A 150 1.08 -6.00 8.85
C GLY A 150 -0.38 -5.85 9.22
N PHE A 151 -0.83 -4.60 9.28
CA PHE A 151 -2.22 -4.21 9.34
C PHE A 151 -2.52 -3.26 8.18
N SER A 152 -3.64 -3.46 7.51
CA SER A 152 -4.12 -2.59 6.45
C SER A 152 -5.61 -2.33 6.61
N TYR A 153 -6.02 -1.11 6.36
CA TYR A 153 -7.41 -0.70 6.36
C TYR A 153 -7.73 0.00 5.04
N GLY A 154 -8.87 -0.33 4.49
CA GLY A 154 -9.43 0.35 3.33
C GLY A 154 -10.90 0.67 3.56
N LYS A 155 -11.31 1.88 3.16
CA LYS A 155 -12.71 2.29 3.15
C LYS A 155 -13.01 2.95 1.81
N GLN A 156 -14.13 2.58 1.23
CA GLN A 156 -14.69 3.24 0.06
C GLN A 156 -16.13 3.61 0.35
N GLU A 157 -16.47 4.86 0.07
CA GLU A 157 -17.84 5.34 0.04
C GLU A 157 -18.22 5.67 -1.41
N ALA A 158 -19.41 5.28 -1.82
CA ALA A 158 -20.01 5.69 -3.08
C ALA A 158 -21.36 6.35 -2.75
N LYS A 159 -21.56 7.57 -3.23
CA LYS A 159 -22.81 8.32 -3.01
C LYS A 159 -23.77 8.01 -4.17
N ALA A 160 -25.00 7.65 -3.86
CA ALA A 160 -26.05 7.53 -4.84
C ALA A 160 -26.49 8.91 -5.35
N ASP A 161 -27.26 8.94 -6.45
CA ASP A 161 -27.88 10.15 -6.95
C ASP A 161 -28.71 10.85 -5.88
N ASP A 162 -28.67 12.19 -5.86
CA ASP A 162 -29.42 13.00 -4.87
C ASP A 162 -30.93 12.79 -4.94
N GLU A 163 -31.45 12.38 -6.09
CA GLU A 163 -32.88 12.08 -6.29
C GLU A 163 -33.27 10.68 -5.79
N SER A 164 -32.29 9.81 -5.50
CA SER A 164 -32.55 8.50 -4.95
C SER A 164 -32.41 8.53 -3.43
N TYR A 165 -33.41 8.03 -2.72
CA TYR A 165 -33.39 7.85 -1.24
C TYR A 165 -32.37 6.80 -0.78
N LEU A 166 -31.46 6.37 -1.67
CA LEU A 166 -30.52 5.26 -1.44
C LEU A 166 -29.38 5.64 -0.51
N GLY A 167 -29.01 6.90 -0.46
CA GLY A 167 -27.91 7.38 0.37
C GLY A 167 -26.54 6.87 -0.10
N LYS A 168 -25.68 6.54 0.85
CA LYS A 168 -24.30 6.09 0.59
C LYS A 168 -24.17 4.59 0.69
N SER A 169 -23.47 3.99 -0.26
CA SER A 169 -22.91 2.66 -0.17
C SER A 169 -21.53 2.74 0.49
N ILE A 170 -21.25 1.85 1.43
CA ILE A 170 -20.01 1.82 2.19
C ILE A 170 -19.40 0.42 2.11
N GLY A 171 -18.13 0.39 1.77
CA GLY A 171 -17.33 -0.81 1.87
C GLY A 171 -16.10 -0.56 2.72
N GLU A 172 -15.79 -1.49 3.63
CA GLU A 172 -14.62 -1.45 4.50
C GLU A 172 -13.88 -2.79 4.45
N ALA A 173 -12.56 -2.73 4.54
CA ALA A 173 -11.73 -3.93 4.63
C ALA A 173 -10.68 -3.74 5.71
N PHE A 174 -10.51 -4.77 6.53
CA PHE A 174 -9.46 -4.87 7.55
C PHE A 174 -8.58 -6.05 7.19
N GLY A 175 -7.32 -5.78 6.86
CA GLY A 175 -6.36 -6.81 6.50
C GLY A 175 -5.28 -6.98 7.56
N TYR A 176 -4.99 -8.21 7.90
CA TYR A 176 -3.89 -8.59 8.79
C TYR A 176 -2.97 -9.53 8.03
N ARG A 177 -1.67 -9.33 8.20
CA ARG A 177 -0.66 -10.15 7.57
C ARG A 177 0.42 -10.57 8.53
N VAL A 178 0.84 -11.83 8.43
CA VAL A 178 2.07 -12.33 9.04
C VAL A 178 2.93 -12.90 7.91
N ALA A 179 4.17 -12.44 7.80
CA ALA A 179 5.05 -12.91 6.74
C ALA A 179 6.48 -13.14 7.22
N GLY A 180 7.11 -14.15 6.64
CA GLY A 180 8.56 -14.25 6.61
C GLY A 180 9.11 -13.26 5.59
N VAL A 181 10.25 -12.64 5.91
CA VAL A 181 10.91 -11.66 5.03
C VAL A 181 12.34 -12.10 4.78
N THR A 182 12.80 -11.96 3.56
CA THR A 182 14.22 -12.14 3.22
C THR A 182 14.65 -11.15 2.15
N GLY A 183 15.93 -10.80 2.15
CA GLY A 183 16.44 -9.83 1.20
C GLY A 183 17.95 -9.64 1.27
N PHE A 184 18.42 -8.75 0.41
CA PHE A 184 19.81 -8.34 0.35
C PHE A 184 19.90 -6.83 0.35
N ASP A 185 20.82 -6.30 1.16
CA ASP A 185 21.19 -4.89 1.18
C ASP A 185 22.59 -4.73 0.61
N TYR A 186 22.72 -3.95 -0.45
CA TYR A 186 24.00 -3.58 -1.05
C TYR A 186 24.32 -2.13 -0.73
N PHE A 187 25.39 -1.90 0.01
CA PHE A 187 25.86 -0.56 0.38
C PHE A 187 26.70 0.05 -0.74
N VAL A 188 26.15 1.03 -1.44
CA VAL A 188 26.88 1.82 -2.43
C VAL A 188 27.92 2.69 -1.74
N SER A 189 27.55 3.32 -0.63
CA SER A 189 28.40 4.07 0.29
C SER A 189 28.08 3.71 1.74
N LYS A 190 28.77 4.29 2.72
CA LYS A 190 28.47 4.07 4.16
C LYS A 190 27.04 4.49 4.53
N ALA A 191 26.49 5.46 3.82
CA ALA A 191 25.17 6.02 4.07
C ALA A 191 24.10 5.50 3.08
N LEU A 192 24.46 5.25 1.82
CA LEU A 192 23.51 4.88 0.78
C LEU A 192 23.51 3.38 0.53
N PHE A 193 22.31 2.78 0.49
CA PHE A 193 22.14 1.37 0.13
C PHE A 193 20.97 1.17 -0.84
N ILE A 194 21.08 0.10 -1.61
CA ILE A 194 20.01 -0.45 -2.45
C ILE A 194 19.67 -1.83 -1.89
N SER A 195 18.39 -2.15 -1.83
CA SER A 195 17.92 -3.40 -1.25
C SER A 195 16.88 -4.07 -2.12
N ILE A 196 16.91 -5.39 -2.13
CA ILE A 196 15.85 -6.23 -2.70
C ILE A 196 15.28 -7.05 -1.56
N GLU A 197 13.95 -7.11 -1.49
CA GLU A 197 13.19 -7.86 -0.48
C GLU A 197 12.11 -8.70 -1.13
N ILE A 198 11.93 -9.90 -0.63
CA ILE A 198 10.83 -10.79 -0.98
C ILE A 198 10.23 -11.38 0.29
N ARG A 199 8.99 -11.87 0.18
CA ARG A 199 8.30 -12.61 1.22
C ARG A 199 8.17 -14.07 0.80
N PRO A 200 9.05 -14.95 1.31
CA PRO A 200 9.02 -16.36 0.95
C PRO A 200 7.70 -17.04 1.29
N ILE A 201 7.10 -16.65 2.40
CA ILE A 201 5.79 -17.13 2.86
C ILE A 201 5.07 -16.00 3.56
N ALA A 202 3.79 -15.87 3.29
CA ALA A 202 2.89 -14.95 3.97
C ALA A 202 1.53 -15.61 4.22
N TYR A 203 0.91 -15.25 5.32
CA TYR A 203 -0.47 -15.56 5.64
C TYR A 203 -1.24 -14.26 5.76
N ASP A 204 -2.34 -14.18 5.04
CA ASP A 204 -3.23 -13.03 4.98
C ASP A 204 -4.60 -13.40 5.52
N TYR A 205 -5.14 -12.55 6.38
CA TYR A 205 -6.51 -12.60 6.86
C TYR A 205 -7.16 -11.25 6.61
N THR A 206 -8.28 -11.24 5.89
CA THR A 206 -8.99 -10.01 5.55
C THR A 206 -10.46 -10.14 5.88
N VAL A 207 -10.99 -9.15 6.59
CA VAL A 207 -12.42 -9.01 6.90
C VAL A 207 -12.99 -7.90 6.04
N TYR A 208 -14.09 -8.19 5.37
CA TYR A 208 -14.84 -7.24 4.55
C TYR A 208 -16.17 -6.94 5.18
N ASN A 209 -16.49 -5.67 5.26
CA ASN A 209 -17.79 -5.17 5.69
C ASN A 209 -18.39 -4.36 4.55
N ILE A 210 -19.58 -4.75 4.10
CA ILE A 210 -20.27 -4.09 3.01
C ILE A 210 -21.66 -3.66 3.48
N ARG A 211 -21.96 -2.38 3.30
CA ARG A 211 -23.30 -1.82 3.44
C ARG A 211 -23.72 -1.24 2.11
N PRO A 212 -24.55 -1.96 1.33
CA PRO A 212 -24.94 -1.52 -0.01
C PRO A 212 -25.70 -0.19 -0.02
N GLN A 213 -26.46 0.08 1.05
CA GLN A 213 -27.33 1.26 1.16
C GLN A 213 -27.54 1.65 2.62
N VAL A 214 -27.83 2.91 2.88
CA VAL A 214 -28.24 3.39 4.21
C VAL A 214 -29.54 2.67 4.63
N GLY A 215 -29.58 2.21 5.88
CA GLY A 215 -30.71 1.45 6.42
C GLY A 215 -30.66 -0.06 6.19
N LEU A 216 -29.83 -0.55 5.25
CA LEU A 216 -29.64 -1.99 5.07
C LEU A 216 -28.66 -2.56 6.10
N LYS A 217 -28.81 -3.87 6.32
CA LYS A 217 -27.93 -4.62 7.22
C LYS A 217 -26.50 -4.63 6.68
N LEU A 218 -25.54 -4.45 7.57
CA LEU A 218 -24.13 -4.66 7.27
C LEU A 218 -23.88 -6.14 7.01
N LEU A 219 -23.24 -6.45 5.88
CA LEU A 219 -22.78 -7.79 5.54
C LEU A 219 -21.29 -7.88 5.82
N SER A 220 -20.88 -8.94 6.48
CA SER A 220 -19.48 -9.19 6.78
C SER A 220 -19.07 -10.56 6.25
N SER A 221 -17.90 -10.63 5.66
CA SER A 221 -17.26 -11.88 5.24
C SER A 221 -15.77 -11.81 5.51
N ASP A 222 -15.12 -12.95 5.63
CA ASP A 222 -13.68 -13.05 5.82
C ASP A 222 -13.04 -13.93 4.76
N THR A 223 -11.75 -13.69 4.56
CA THR A 223 -10.94 -14.43 3.59
C THR A 223 -9.58 -14.74 4.19
N HIS A 224 -9.11 -15.95 3.98
CA HIS A 224 -7.80 -16.42 4.36
C HIS A 224 -6.97 -16.72 3.10
N GLY A 225 -5.70 -16.38 3.13
CA GLY A 225 -4.77 -16.65 2.03
C GLY A 225 -3.39 -17.05 2.50
N PHE A 226 -2.73 -17.88 1.71
CA PHE A 226 -1.30 -18.15 1.83
C PHE A 226 -0.63 -17.79 0.51
N ASP A 227 0.37 -16.93 0.60
CA ASP A 227 1.17 -16.50 -0.55
C ASP A 227 2.61 -17.02 -0.40
N PHE A 228 3.15 -17.53 -1.49
CA PHE A 228 4.54 -17.95 -1.59
C PHE A 228 5.30 -17.07 -2.57
N LEU A 229 6.54 -16.68 -2.19
CA LEU A 229 7.44 -15.83 -2.98
C LEU A 229 6.76 -14.52 -3.44
N SER A 230 5.96 -13.97 -2.55
CA SER A 230 5.16 -12.79 -2.85
C SER A 230 5.96 -11.49 -2.69
N ASN A 231 5.55 -10.49 -3.44
CA ASN A 231 5.88 -9.08 -3.24
C ASN A 231 7.36 -8.74 -3.30
N PRO A 232 8.00 -8.93 -4.45
CA PRO A 232 9.33 -8.39 -4.63
C PRO A 232 9.29 -6.86 -4.50
N MET A 233 10.19 -6.32 -3.68
CA MET A 233 10.35 -4.89 -3.45
C MET A 233 11.79 -4.49 -3.74
N LEU A 234 11.95 -3.39 -4.46
CA LEU A 234 13.20 -2.67 -4.59
C LEU A 234 13.19 -1.48 -3.63
N LYS A 235 14.29 -1.29 -2.89
CA LYS A 235 14.41 -0.22 -1.92
C LYS A 235 15.67 0.59 -2.18
N ILE A 236 15.56 1.89 -1.99
CA ILE A 236 16.71 2.81 -1.95
C ILE A 236 16.65 3.52 -0.60
N GLY A 237 17.73 3.47 0.16
CA GLY A 237 17.72 4.01 1.51
C GLY A 237 19.03 4.64 1.96
N PHE A 238 18.89 5.44 3.01
CA PHE A 238 20.00 6.10 3.69
C PHE A 238 20.10 5.61 5.12
N ARG A 239 21.33 5.33 5.55
CA ARG A 239 21.71 4.97 6.91
C ARG A 239 22.45 6.13 7.58
N PHE A 240 22.12 6.40 8.81
CA PHE A 240 22.70 7.45 9.68
C PHE A 240 22.77 7.02 11.13
#